data_95a5356b1baeee8ffe9e72c956442f39
#
_entry.id   95a5356b1baeee8ffe9e72c956442f39
#
_cell.length_a   1.000
_cell.length_b   1.000
_cell.length_c   1.000
_cell.angle_alpha   90.00
_cell.angle_beta   90.00
_cell.angle_gamma   90.00
#
_symmetry.space_group_name_H-M   'P 1'
#
loop_
_entity.id
_entity.type
_entity.pdbx_description
1 polymer ?
#
loop_
_entity_poly.entity_id
_entity_poly.type
_entity_poly.pdbx_seq_one_letter_code
_entity_poly.pdbx_strand_id
1 'polypeptide(L)'
;MQTQNHYYARKLTAKEIPWDVAKQFTRQYHRDGMPKKVGGNKISYGLYDHDELLAVAMFCNPRTAAKLREYTSELLRLTFKTDIRIIGGASKLIKQYIADKNPWDLFTYQDTSGENTDVYLHAGMTERTKNVKPKQVVVKNGYTYEQAKQANQKGLWFSMI
;
A
#
# COMPACT_ATOMS: atom_id res chain seq x y z
N MET A 1 -12.38 -27.70 -14.05
CA MET A 1 -11.45 -27.31 -12.99
C MET A 1 -10.65 -26.11 -13.44
N GLN A 2 -10.89 -24.99 -12.84
CA GLN A 2 -10.12 -23.78 -13.18
C GLN A 2 -8.78 -23.85 -12.50
N THR A 3 -7.71 -23.88 -13.28
CA THR A 3 -6.38 -23.70 -12.76
C THR A 3 -6.18 -22.22 -12.44
N GLN A 4 -5.86 -21.93 -11.20
CA GLN A 4 -5.51 -20.57 -10.80
C GLN A 4 -4.26 -20.15 -11.57
N ASN A 5 -4.34 -19.01 -12.26
CA ASN A 5 -3.20 -18.47 -12.97
C ASN A 5 -2.20 -17.88 -11.97
N HIS A 6 -1.01 -18.43 -11.98
CA HIS A 6 0.09 -17.98 -11.11
C HIS A 6 1.07 -17.16 -11.92
N TYR A 7 1.45 -16.03 -11.35
CA TYR A 7 2.44 -15.12 -11.92
C TYR A 7 3.58 -14.90 -10.94
N TYR A 8 4.74 -14.63 -11.46
CA TYR A 8 5.91 -14.26 -10.67
C TYR A 8 6.29 -12.82 -11.00
N ALA A 9 6.31 -11.95 -9.99
CA ALA A 9 6.55 -10.54 -10.19
C ALA A 9 7.85 -10.24 -10.92
N ARG A 10 8.87 -11.08 -10.72
CA ARG A 10 10.17 -10.94 -11.42
C ARG A 10 10.03 -10.97 -12.95
N LYS A 11 8.97 -11.56 -13.47
CA LYS A 11 8.70 -11.66 -14.92
C LYS A 11 7.72 -10.59 -15.39
N LEU A 12 7.25 -9.74 -14.50
CA LEU A 12 6.28 -8.71 -14.79
C LEU A 12 6.94 -7.34 -14.78
N THR A 13 6.27 -6.36 -15.37
CA THR A 13 6.78 -4.99 -15.44
C THR A 13 5.96 -4.09 -14.51
N ALA A 14 6.64 -3.42 -13.57
CA ALA A 14 6.06 -2.40 -12.72
C ALA A 14 6.36 -1.02 -13.29
N LYS A 15 5.34 -0.18 -13.47
CA LYS A 15 5.53 1.17 -13.98
C LYS A 15 4.45 2.12 -13.44
N GLU A 16 4.80 3.39 -13.39
CA GLU A 16 3.83 4.44 -13.04
C GLU A 16 2.76 4.51 -14.12
N ILE A 17 1.50 4.64 -13.69
CA ILE A 17 0.33 4.68 -14.58
C ILE A 17 -0.58 5.84 -14.20
N PRO A 18 -1.45 6.30 -15.12
CA PRO A 18 -2.43 7.33 -14.79
C PRO A 18 -3.34 6.91 -13.64
N TRP A 19 -3.66 7.88 -12.78
CA TRP A 19 -4.54 7.64 -11.63
C TRP A 19 -5.88 7.05 -12.03
N ASP A 20 -6.46 7.53 -13.12
CA ASP A 20 -7.77 7.07 -13.59
C ASP A 20 -7.77 5.58 -13.97
N VAL A 21 -6.68 5.09 -14.53
CA VAL A 21 -6.52 3.68 -14.88
C VAL A 21 -6.51 2.84 -13.60
N ALA A 22 -5.71 3.23 -12.61
CA ALA A 22 -5.64 2.53 -11.33
C ALA A 22 -6.97 2.60 -10.58
N LYS A 23 -7.66 3.73 -10.63
CA LYS A 23 -8.95 3.93 -9.99
C LYS A 23 -10.03 3.00 -10.55
N GLN A 24 -10.10 2.88 -11.88
CA GLN A 24 -11.03 1.96 -12.52
C GLN A 24 -10.74 0.51 -12.16
N PHE A 25 -9.48 0.12 -12.17
CA PHE A 25 -9.05 -1.21 -11.78
C PHE A 25 -9.42 -1.52 -10.33
N THR A 26 -9.17 -0.57 -9.42
CA THR A 26 -9.50 -0.73 -8.00
C THR A 26 -11.01 -0.86 -7.79
N ARG A 27 -11.81 -0.07 -8.47
CA ARG A 27 -13.28 -0.17 -8.38
C ARG A 27 -13.80 -1.53 -8.84
N GLN A 28 -13.14 -2.11 -9.82
CA GLN A 28 -13.57 -3.40 -10.39
C GLN A 28 -13.17 -4.57 -9.50
N TYR A 29 -11.97 -4.53 -8.91
CA TYR A 29 -11.40 -5.73 -8.28
C TYR A 29 -11.20 -5.64 -6.77
N HIS A 30 -11.15 -4.46 -6.19
CA HIS A 30 -10.96 -4.33 -4.74
C HIS A 30 -12.29 -4.47 -4.01
N ARG A 31 -12.28 -5.29 -2.95
CA ARG A 31 -13.47 -5.52 -2.12
C ARG A 31 -14.13 -4.22 -1.64
N ASP A 32 -13.33 -3.28 -1.19
CA ASP A 32 -13.83 -2.02 -0.62
C ASP A 32 -13.86 -0.87 -1.63
N GLY A 33 -13.47 -1.11 -2.88
CA GLY A 33 -13.40 -0.09 -3.92
C GLY A 33 -12.50 1.08 -3.55
N MET A 34 -12.86 2.27 -4.01
CA MET A 34 -12.12 3.48 -3.70
C MET A 34 -12.60 4.11 -2.38
N PRO A 35 -11.70 4.68 -1.57
CA PRO A 35 -12.12 5.41 -0.37
C PRO A 35 -12.80 6.72 -0.76
N LYS A 36 -13.65 7.22 0.15
CA LYS A 36 -14.35 8.49 -0.07
C LYS A 36 -13.39 9.68 -0.07
N LYS A 37 -12.33 9.61 0.73
CA LYS A 37 -11.36 10.67 0.85
C LYS A 37 -10.01 10.19 0.33
N VAL A 38 -9.40 10.99 -0.53
CA VAL A 38 -8.07 10.74 -1.08
C VAL A 38 -7.21 11.97 -0.79
N GLY A 39 -5.99 11.74 -0.33
CA GLY A 39 -5.04 12.82 -0.12
C GLY A 39 -4.54 13.40 -1.43
N GLY A 40 -3.82 14.51 -1.36
CA GLY A 40 -3.15 15.09 -2.52
C GLY A 40 -1.97 14.24 -3.01
N ASN A 41 -1.30 14.72 -4.05
CA ASN A 41 -0.13 14.07 -4.62
C ASN A 41 -0.40 12.61 -5.00
N LYS A 42 -1.38 12.41 -5.86
CA LYS A 42 -1.88 11.10 -6.27
C LYS A 42 -0.92 10.45 -7.25
N ILE A 43 -0.41 9.28 -6.88
CA ILE A 43 0.54 8.53 -7.69
C ILE A 43 0.07 7.07 -7.73
N SER A 44 0.12 6.45 -8.88
CA SER A 44 -0.26 5.05 -9.02
C SER A 44 0.72 4.27 -9.89
N TYR A 45 0.86 3.00 -9.56
CA TYR A 45 1.70 2.04 -10.25
C TYR A 45 0.88 0.85 -10.68
N GLY A 46 1.21 0.32 -11.84
CA GLY A 46 0.61 -0.90 -12.37
C GLY A 46 1.65 -1.99 -12.57
N LEU A 47 1.21 -3.21 -12.42
CA LEU A 47 2.02 -4.40 -12.68
C LEU A 47 1.43 -5.11 -13.89
N TYR A 48 2.26 -5.27 -14.93
CA TYR A 48 1.82 -5.76 -16.23
C TYR A 48 2.48 -7.07 -16.61
N ASP A 49 1.70 -7.95 -17.21
CA ASP A 49 2.17 -9.04 -18.04
C ASP A 49 1.95 -8.64 -19.49
N HIS A 50 3.03 -8.23 -20.17
CA HIS A 50 2.95 -7.60 -21.48
C HIS A 50 1.99 -6.40 -21.44
N ASP A 51 0.84 -6.46 -22.10
CA ASP A 51 -0.14 -5.37 -22.12
C ASP A 51 -1.27 -5.52 -21.11
N GLU A 52 -1.29 -6.63 -20.36
CA GLU A 52 -2.36 -6.90 -19.41
C GLU A 52 -2.01 -6.37 -18.03
N LEU A 53 -2.88 -5.52 -17.50
CA LEU A 53 -2.76 -5.00 -16.14
C LEU A 53 -3.27 -6.02 -15.14
N LEU A 54 -2.40 -6.45 -14.24
CA LEU A 54 -2.72 -7.51 -13.26
C LEU A 54 -2.89 -7.00 -11.84
N ALA A 55 -2.28 -5.88 -11.51
CA ALA A 55 -2.35 -5.31 -10.16
C ALA A 55 -2.04 -3.83 -10.20
N VAL A 56 -2.57 -3.10 -9.22
CA VAL A 56 -2.26 -1.67 -9.05
C VAL A 56 -1.96 -1.36 -7.59
N ALA A 57 -1.13 -0.34 -7.39
CA ALA A 57 -0.90 0.26 -6.09
C ALA A 57 -1.12 1.77 -6.22
N MET A 58 -1.89 2.34 -5.31
CA MET A 58 -2.26 3.75 -5.32
C MET A 58 -1.71 4.41 -4.07
N PHE A 59 -1.02 5.52 -4.26
CA PHE A 59 -0.34 6.26 -3.20
C PHE A 59 -0.84 7.71 -3.19
N CYS A 60 -0.89 8.30 -2.01
CA CYS A 60 -1.25 9.71 -1.85
C CYS A 60 -0.63 10.27 -0.57
N ASN A 61 -0.81 11.58 -0.35
CA ASN A 61 -0.48 12.16 0.94
C ASN A 61 -1.36 11.55 2.03
N PRO A 62 -0.87 11.47 3.28
CA PRO A 62 -1.65 10.92 4.37
C PRO A 62 -3.00 11.59 4.53
N ARG A 63 -4.06 10.81 4.57
CA ARG A 63 -5.44 11.33 4.67
C ARG A 63 -5.77 11.87 6.05
N THR A 64 -5.25 11.22 7.09
CA THR A 64 -5.59 11.50 8.47
C THR A 64 -4.42 12.07 9.26
N ALA A 65 -3.23 11.98 8.71
CA ALA A 65 -1.99 12.40 9.34
C ALA A 65 -1.30 13.50 8.53
N ALA A 66 -2.09 14.42 7.96
CA ALA A 66 -1.58 15.47 7.08
C ALA A 66 -0.51 16.35 7.74
N LYS A 67 -0.46 16.38 9.07
CA LYS A 67 0.55 17.11 9.84
C LYS A 67 1.77 16.24 10.18
N LEU A 68 1.75 14.97 9.87
CA LEU A 68 2.93 14.14 9.94
C LEU A 68 3.89 14.65 8.86
N ARG A 69 5.06 14.25 8.89
CA ARG A 69 6.16 14.77 8.10
C ARG A 69 5.89 14.97 6.62
N GLU A 70 6.49 15.99 6.05
CA GLU A 70 6.63 16.14 4.60
C GLU A 70 7.26 14.88 4.01
N TYR A 71 6.94 14.58 2.76
CA TYR A 71 7.45 13.40 2.04
C TYR A 71 7.01 12.05 2.61
N THR A 72 6.07 12.04 3.57
CA THR A 72 5.42 10.80 3.99
C THR A 72 4.29 10.48 3.04
N SER A 73 4.20 9.22 2.65
CA SER A 73 3.18 8.73 1.72
C SER A 73 2.30 7.68 2.38
N GLU A 74 1.08 7.59 1.91
CA GLU A 74 0.16 6.52 2.29
C GLU A 74 -0.07 5.61 1.09
N LEU A 75 0.07 4.30 1.30
CA LEU A 75 -0.43 3.32 0.35
C LEU A 75 -1.94 3.22 0.56
N LEU A 76 -2.68 3.82 -0.35
CA LEU A 76 -4.13 3.97 -0.25
C LEU A 76 -4.89 2.69 -0.57
N ARG A 77 -4.48 2.04 -1.65
CA ARG A 77 -5.06 0.79 -2.13
C ARG A 77 -4.01 -0.05 -2.83
N LEU A 78 -4.09 -1.34 -2.59
CA LEU A 78 -3.33 -2.36 -3.28
C LEU A 78 -4.34 -3.39 -3.80
N THR A 79 -4.43 -3.54 -5.11
CA THR A 79 -5.49 -4.31 -5.74
C THR A 79 -4.91 -5.29 -6.74
N PHE A 80 -5.34 -6.53 -6.66
CA PHE A 80 -4.98 -7.59 -7.61
C PHE A 80 -6.20 -8.02 -8.39
N LYS A 81 -5.98 -8.33 -9.67
CA LYS A 81 -7.03 -8.89 -10.49
C LYS A 81 -7.57 -10.17 -9.83
N THR A 82 -8.89 -10.38 -9.93
CA THR A 82 -9.55 -11.55 -9.35
C THR A 82 -9.07 -12.84 -10.03
N ASP A 83 -9.00 -13.92 -9.26
CA ASP A 83 -8.68 -15.27 -9.72
C ASP A 83 -7.24 -15.44 -10.23
N ILE A 84 -6.35 -14.56 -9.86
CA ILE A 84 -4.92 -14.73 -10.12
C ILE A 84 -4.14 -14.62 -8.81
N ARG A 85 -2.95 -15.17 -8.83
CA ARG A 85 -1.98 -15.03 -7.73
C ARG A 85 -0.67 -14.51 -8.30
N ILE A 86 -0.16 -13.45 -7.71
CA ILE A 86 1.12 -12.87 -8.10
C ILE A 86 2.09 -12.98 -6.93
N ILE A 87 3.07 -13.84 -7.09
CA ILE A 87 4.10 -14.03 -6.07
C ILE A 87 5.06 -12.85 -6.15
N GLY A 88 5.16 -12.11 -5.04
CA GLY A 88 6.01 -10.93 -4.95
C GLY A 88 5.42 -9.66 -5.58
N GLY A 89 4.15 -9.66 -5.97
CA GLY A 89 3.52 -8.52 -6.65
C GLY A 89 3.46 -7.26 -5.81
N ALA A 90 2.99 -7.37 -4.58
CA ALA A 90 2.92 -6.24 -3.66
C ALA A 90 4.30 -5.65 -3.40
N SER A 91 5.27 -6.51 -3.13
CA SER A 91 6.65 -6.10 -2.88
C SER A 91 7.24 -5.36 -4.07
N LYS A 92 7.01 -5.84 -5.28
CA LYS A 92 7.53 -5.19 -6.49
C LYS A 92 6.94 -3.80 -6.69
N LEU A 93 5.62 -3.66 -6.53
CA LEU A 93 4.95 -2.37 -6.68
C LEU A 93 5.42 -1.36 -5.64
N ILE A 94 5.48 -1.78 -4.38
CA ILE A 94 5.90 -0.91 -3.28
C ILE A 94 7.36 -0.49 -3.45
N LYS A 95 8.24 -1.43 -3.76
CA LYS A 95 9.66 -1.14 -3.96
C LYS A 95 9.90 -0.24 -5.16
N GLN A 96 9.12 -0.40 -6.23
CA GLN A 96 9.24 0.49 -7.39
C GLN A 96 8.85 1.93 -7.03
N TYR A 97 7.76 2.10 -6.29
CA TYR A 97 7.36 3.41 -5.80
C TYR A 97 8.47 4.04 -4.94
N ILE A 98 9.02 3.29 -4.01
CA ILE A 98 10.07 3.77 -3.11
C ILE A 98 11.32 4.16 -3.91
N ALA A 99 11.71 3.36 -4.88
CA ALA A 99 12.86 3.64 -5.72
C ALA A 99 12.69 4.92 -6.54
N ASP A 100 11.49 5.12 -7.10
CA ASP A 100 11.21 6.26 -7.98
C ASP A 100 10.96 7.55 -7.21
N LYS A 101 10.29 7.48 -6.09
CA LYS A 101 9.81 8.67 -5.36
C LYS A 101 10.56 8.96 -4.07
N ASN A 102 11.31 8.00 -3.57
CA ASN A 102 12.12 8.11 -2.37
C ASN A 102 11.38 8.80 -1.20
N PRO A 103 10.20 8.29 -0.78
CA PRO A 103 9.47 8.91 0.32
C PRO A 103 10.27 8.79 1.62
N TRP A 104 10.07 9.77 2.52
CA TRP A 104 10.67 9.69 3.86
C TRP A 104 10.13 8.49 4.64
N ASP A 105 8.82 8.25 4.52
CA ASP A 105 8.16 7.09 5.11
C ASP A 105 6.96 6.72 4.22
N LEU A 106 6.61 5.46 4.28
CA LEU A 106 5.43 4.92 3.61
C LEU A 106 4.66 4.08 4.62
N PHE A 107 3.39 4.35 4.77
CA PHE A 107 2.54 3.56 5.66
C PHE A 107 1.24 3.15 4.96
N THR A 108 0.57 2.18 5.53
CA THR A 108 -0.74 1.73 5.06
C THR A 108 -1.55 1.21 6.23
N TYR A 109 -2.85 1.16 6.04
CA TYR A 109 -3.77 0.56 7.00
C TYR A 109 -4.29 -0.75 6.43
N GLN A 110 -4.52 -1.71 7.32
CA GLN A 110 -5.14 -2.95 6.94
C GLN A 110 -6.36 -3.22 7.82
N ASP A 111 -7.45 -3.63 7.16
CA ASP A 111 -8.60 -4.16 7.86
C ASP A 111 -8.23 -5.52 8.43
N THR A 112 -8.45 -5.71 9.73
CA THR A 112 -8.08 -6.93 10.42
C THR A 112 -9.08 -8.08 10.21
N SER A 113 -10.14 -7.86 9.44
CA SER A 113 -11.20 -8.85 9.25
C SER A 113 -10.90 -9.89 8.18
N GLY A 114 -9.73 -10.49 8.21
CA GLY A 114 -9.44 -11.70 7.45
C GLY A 114 -8.45 -11.59 6.31
N GLU A 115 -7.73 -10.50 6.17
CA GLU A 115 -6.69 -10.39 5.15
C GLU A 115 -5.32 -10.83 5.67
N ASN A 116 -4.51 -11.36 4.76
CA ASN A 116 -3.17 -11.78 5.05
C ASN A 116 -2.23 -10.57 5.10
N THR A 117 -1.61 -10.33 6.25
CA THR A 117 -0.67 -9.23 6.46
C THR A 117 0.72 -9.49 5.87
N ASP A 118 1.00 -10.70 5.45
CA ASP A 118 2.34 -11.09 5.02
C ASP A 118 2.82 -10.29 3.81
N VAL A 119 1.91 -9.82 2.96
CA VAL A 119 2.27 -9.04 1.77
C VAL A 119 3.03 -7.77 2.15
N TYR A 120 2.64 -7.10 3.22
CA TYR A 120 3.32 -5.88 3.67
C TYR A 120 4.66 -6.19 4.34
N LEU A 121 4.70 -7.25 5.12
CA LEU A 121 5.94 -7.69 5.76
C LEU A 121 7.00 -8.08 4.72
N HIS A 122 6.59 -8.81 3.69
CA HIS A 122 7.49 -9.20 2.60
C HIS A 122 7.99 -8.00 1.80
N ALA A 123 7.23 -6.92 1.77
CA ALA A 123 7.65 -5.67 1.13
C ALA A 123 8.62 -4.86 1.99
N GLY A 124 8.93 -5.34 3.19
CA GLY A 124 9.86 -4.66 4.10
C GLY A 124 9.20 -3.71 5.08
N MET A 125 7.87 -3.72 5.17
CA MET A 125 7.15 -2.89 6.12
C MET A 125 7.10 -3.56 7.49
N THR A 126 7.03 -2.74 8.53
CA THR A 126 6.92 -3.19 9.92
C THR A 126 5.50 -2.96 10.41
N GLU A 127 4.93 -3.98 11.04
CA GLU A 127 3.60 -3.89 11.61
C GLU A 127 3.57 -2.94 12.80
N ARG A 128 2.57 -2.06 12.81
CA ARG A 128 2.25 -1.17 13.93
C ARG A 128 0.82 -1.40 14.31
N THR A 129 0.54 -1.74 15.56
CA THR A 129 -0.81 -2.00 16.03
C THR A 129 -1.26 -0.96 17.04
N LYS A 130 -2.56 -0.72 17.08
CA LYS A 130 -3.15 0.18 18.08
C LYS A 130 -3.08 -0.36 19.50
N ASN A 131 -2.76 -1.62 19.67
CA ASN A 131 -2.57 -2.21 21.00
C ASN A 131 -1.13 -2.04 21.51
N VAL A 132 -0.24 -1.52 20.69
CA VAL A 132 1.12 -1.18 21.12
C VAL A 132 1.04 0.02 22.04
N LYS A 133 1.64 -0.11 23.22
CA LYS A 133 1.68 1.00 24.18
C LYS A 133 2.46 2.19 23.59
N PRO A 134 2.12 3.43 24.00
CA PRO A 134 2.75 4.64 23.45
C PRO A 134 4.26 4.58 23.34
N LYS A 135 4.91 4.19 24.40
CA LYS A 135 6.37 4.12 24.48
C LYS A 135 6.97 2.96 23.71
N GLN A 136 6.15 2.08 23.17
CA GLN A 136 6.58 0.95 22.33
C GLN A 136 6.41 1.24 20.85
N VAL A 137 5.74 2.32 20.51
CA VAL A 137 5.63 2.77 19.12
C VAL A 137 6.92 3.50 18.79
N VAL A 138 7.84 2.77 18.23
CA VAL A 138 9.08 3.35 17.75
C VAL A 138 8.78 4.04 16.44
N VAL A 139 8.83 5.34 16.45
CA VAL A 139 8.57 6.13 15.28
C VAL A 139 9.86 6.84 14.90
N LYS A 140 10.37 6.49 13.76
CA LYS A 140 11.64 6.99 13.27
C LYS A 140 11.55 8.48 12.94
N ASN A 141 12.67 9.19 13.08
CA ASN A 141 12.82 10.58 12.63
C ASN A 141 11.85 11.57 13.26
N GLY A 142 11.51 11.36 14.51
CA GLY A 142 10.82 12.37 15.30
C GLY A 142 9.31 12.38 15.23
N TYR A 143 8.68 11.33 14.73
CA TYR A 143 7.26 11.14 15.01
C TYR A 143 7.10 10.94 16.51
N THR A 144 6.12 11.59 17.08
CA THR A 144 5.74 11.37 18.47
C THR A 144 4.76 10.21 18.55
N TYR A 145 4.60 9.68 19.76
CA TYR A 145 3.56 8.68 20.00
C TYR A 145 2.18 9.20 19.61
N GLU A 146 1.89 10.45 19.94
CA GLU A 146 0.58 11.03 19.61
C GLU A 146 0.33 11.06 18.10
N GLN A 147 1.35 11.40 17.34
CA GLN A 147 1.26 11.37 15.88
C GLN A 147 1.03 9.94 15.36
N ALA A 148 1.75 8.97 15.91
CA ALA A 148 1.56 7.57 15.54
C ALA A 148 0.17 7.06 15.92
N LYS A 149 -0.33 7.46 17.08
CA LYS A 149 -1.66 7.12 17.55
C LYS A 149 -2.74 7.68 16.63
N GLN A 150 -2.60 8.93 16.19
CA GLN A 150 -3.54 9.53 15.24
C GLN A 150 -3.54 8.79 13.91
N ALA A 151 -2.38 8.38 13.45
CA ALA A 151 -2.25 7.62 12.20
C ALA A 151 -2.85 6.21 12.31
N ASN A 152 -2.90 5.64 13.52
CA ASN A 152 -3.29 4.26 13.75
C ASN A 152 -4.64 4.15 14.48
N GLN A 153 -5.63 4.92 14.06
CA GLN A 153 -6.92 4.93 14.74
C GLN A 153 -7.81 3.71 14.44
N LYS A 154 -7.54 2.99 13.35
CA LYS A 154 -8.40 1.89 12.90
C LYS A 154 -7.58 0.72 12.38
N GLY A 155 -7.48 -0.35 13.17
CA GLY A 155 -6.83 -1.57 12.73
C GLY A 155 -5.31 -1.53 12.76
N LEU A 156 -4.71 -2.37 11.96
CA LEU A 156 -3.26 -2.45 11.80
C LEU A 156 -2.79 -1.44 10.77
N TRP A 157 -1.60 -0.89 10.98
CA TRP A 157 -0.94 -0.10 9.96
C TRP A 157 0.53 -0.51 9.85
N PHE A 158 1.09 -0.27 8.70
CA PHE A 158 2.43 -0.69 8.35
C PHE A 158 3.25 0.51 7.91
N SER A 159 4.54 0.48 8.19
CA SER A 159 5.45 1.57 7.91
C SER A 159 6.78 1.00 7.43
N MET A 160 7.46 1.77 6.58
CA MET A 160 8.82 1.45 6.13
C MET A 160 9.88 1.85 7.14
N ILE A 161 9.49 2.48 8.20
CA ILE A 161 10.42 2.88 9.27
C ILE A 161 10.79 1.70 10.14
#